data_acd6f5e8fa7f61f49e0b0828d2f42dab
#
_entry.id   acd6f5e8fa7f61f49e0b0828d2f42dab
#
_cell.length_a   1.000
_cell.length_b   1.000
_cell.length_c   1.000
_cell.angle_alpha   90.00
_cell.angle_beta   90.00
_cell.angle_gamma   90.00
#
_symmetry.space_group_name_H-M   'P 1'
#
loop_
_entity.id
_entity.type
_entity.pdbx_description
1 polymer ?
#
loop_
_entity_poly.entity_id
_entity_poly.type
_entity_poly.pdbx_seq_one_letter_code
_entity_poly.pdbx_strand_id
1 'polypeptide(L)'
;MRLRPPAEVRQRAGGERVLAWLPCAGSTLVATETTLVLPEGVEPGHVTWDRVLRASWEAAALLVTVQDPGGGRPLELRLPVPADHGSLPEVVRERVTASIVVQRHVELHGEQGARLVARRTPGSTDLRWSVVFDPGLDPSDPVLRARADEALAALRGSLGV
;
A
#
# COMPACT_ATOMS: atom_id res chain seq x y z
N MET A 1 -8.50 -18.46 19.49
CA MET A 1 -8.70 -19.46 18.42
C MET A 1 -8.88 -18.76 17.09
N ARG A 2 -8.06 -19.10 16.11
CA ARG A 2 -8.23 -18.56 14.77
C ARG A 2 -9.31 -19.34 14.05
N LEU A 3 -10.33 -18.62 13.55
CA LEU A 3 -11.34 -19.22 12.74
C LEU A 3 -10.74 -19.63 11.39
N ARG A 4 -11.13 -20.82 10.92
CA ARG A 4 -10.73 -21.25 9.59
C ARG A 4 -11.46 -20.41 8.54
N PRO A 5 -10.75 -19.85 7.54
CA PRO A 5 -11.41 -19.07 6.50
C PRO A 5 -12.47 -19.91 5.76
N PRO A 6 -13.61 -19.32 5.41
CA PRO A 6 -14.59 -19.97 4.54
C PRO A 6 -13.97 -20.42 3.22
N ALA A 7 -14.55 -21.42 2.59
CA ALA A 7 -14.05 -21.95 1.31
C ALA A 7 -13.96 -20.87 0.23
N GLU A 8 -14.95 -19.97 0.19
CA GLU A 8 -14.97 -18.83 -0.74
C GLU A 8 -13.76 -17.91 -0.55
N VAL A 9 -13.44 -17.58 0.71
CA VAL A 9 -12.29 -16.73 1.04
C VAL A 9 -10.99 -17.43 0.63
N ARG A 10 -10.85 -18.70 0.93
CA ARG A 10 -9.66 -19.47 0.54
C ARG A 10 -9.50 -19.55 -0.98
N GLN A 11 -10.60 -19.69 -1.70
CA GLN A 11 -10.59 -19.73 -3.15
C GLN A 11 -10.11 -18.39 -3.72
N ARG A 12 -10.58 -17.27 -3.17
CA ARG A 12 -10.16 -15.94 -3.59
C ARG A 12 -8.69 -15.65 -3.26
N ALA A 13 -8.17 -16.28 -2.22
CA ALA A 13 -6.76 -16.16 -1.85
C ALA A 13 -5.81 -16.88 -2.82
N GLY A 14 -6.34 -17.69 -3.74
CA GLY A 14 -5.54 -18.33 -4.78
C GLY A 14 -4.52 -19.34 -4.26
N GLY A 15 -4.81 -20.00 -3.13
CA GLY A 15 -3.90 -20.97 -2.52
C GLY A 15 -2.92 -20.35 -1.52
N GLU A 16 -2.87 -19.04 -1.39
CA GLU A 16 -2.05 -18.39 -0.38
C GLU A 16 -2.70 -18.47 1.00
N ARG A 17 -1.87 -18.35 2.03
CA ARG A 17 -2.35 -18.31 3.41
C ARG A 17 -3.16 -17.05 3.65
N VAL A 18 -4.39 -17.22 4.13
CA VAL A 18 -5.25 -16.11 4.53
C VAL A 18 -4.86 -15.66 5.94
N LEU A 19 -4.54 -14.39 6.09
CA LEU A 19 -4.19 -13.79 7.37
C LEU A 19 -5.39 -13.15 8.06
N ALA A 20 -6.27 -12.53 7.29
CA ALA A 20 -7.52 -11.92 7.78
C ALA A 20 -8.48 -11.68 6.62
N TRP A 21 -9.77 -11.52 6.93
CA TRP A 21 -10.77 -11.19 5.91
C TRP A 21 -11.96 -10.47 6.55
N LEU A 22 -12.70 -9.72 5.73
CA LEU A 22 -13.96 -9.07 6.11
C LEU A 22 -14.95 -9.15 4.96
N PRO A 23 -16.25 -9.18 5.25
CA PRO A 23 -17.27 -8.89 4.23
C PRO A 23 -17.06 -7.48 3.67
N CYS A 24 -17.20 -7.31 2.37
CA CYS A 24 -16.98 -6.02 1.73
C CYS A 24 -17.72 -5.97 0.39
N ALA A 25 -18.59 -4.98 0.20
CA ALA A 25 -19.28 -4.70 -1.07
C ALA A 25 -19.97 -5.92 -1.69
N GLY A 26 -20.63 -6.74 -0.89
CA GLY A 26 -21.29 -7.96 -1.36
C GLY A 26 -20.34 -9.12 -1.65
N SER A 27 -19.06 -8.96 -1.39
CA SER A 27 -18.00 -9.95 -1.56
C SER A 27 -17.15 -9.99 -0.29
N THR A 28 -15.84 -10.20 -0.42
CA THR A 28 -14.91 -10.22 0.70
C THR A 28 -13.64 -9.45 0.38
N LEU A 29 -13.08 -8.83 1.42
CA LEU A 29 -11.75 -8.23 1.39
C LEU A 29 -10.83 -9.21 2.12
N VAL A 30 -9.79 -9.68 1.44
CA VAL A 30 -8.91 -10.74 1.97
C VAL A 30 -7.46 -10.29 2.00
N ALA A 31 -6.82 -10.43 3.15
CA ALA A 31 -5.39 -10.20 3.29
C ALA A 31 -4.65 -11.54 3.31
N THR A 32 -3.69 -11.69 2.40
CA THR A 32 -2.79 -12.84 2.36
C THR A 32 -1.37 -12.40 2.70
N GLU A 33 -0.42 -13.31 2.70
CA GLU A 33 0.98 -12.97 2.97
C GLU A 33 1.58 -12.01 1.94
N THR A 34 1.11 -12.06 0.69
CA THR A 34 1.68 -11.26 -0.40
C THR A 34 0.75 -10.19 -0.95
N THR A 35 -0.55 -10.29 -0.69
CA THR A 35 -1.55 -9.55 -1.47
C THR A 35 -2.75 -9.13 -0.61
N LEU A 36 -3.30 -7.98 -0.93
CA LEU A 36 -4.64 -7.57 -0.52
C LEU A 36 -5.58 -7.88 -1.69
N VAL A 37 -6.51 -8.83 -1.48
CA VAL A 37 -7.50 -9.21 -2.49
C VAL A 37 -8.73 -8.34 -2.30
N LEU A 38 -9.01 -7.51 -3.30
CA LEU A 38 -10.13 -6.57 -3.28
C LEU A 38 -11.44 -7.31 -3.56
N PRO A 39 -12.59 -6.73 -3.16
CA PRO A 39 -13.90 -7.33 -3.45
C PRO A 39 -14.10 -7.55 -4.96
N GLU A 40 -14.93 -8.52 -5.32
CA GLU A 40 -15.29 -8.75 -6.74
C GLU A 40 -15.81 -7.46 -7.38
N GLY A 41 -15.35 -7.20 -8.60
CA GLY A 41 -15.76 -6.02 -9.36
C GLY A 41 -14.99 -4.75 -9.02
N VAL A 42 -14.13 -4.78 -8.03
CA VAL A 42 -13.27 -3.63 -7.68
C VAL A 42 -11.90 -3.80 -8.32
N GLU A 43 -11.62 -2.97 -9.32
CA GLU A 43 -10.31 -2.97 -9.98
C GLU A 43 -9.24 -2.36 -9.05
N PRO A 44 -8.00 -2.86 -9.09
CA PRO A 44 -7.43 -3.86 -10.01
C PRO A 44 -7.60 -5.33 -9.57
N GLY A 45 -8.50 -5.64 -8.68
CA GLY A 45 -8.79 -6.99 -8.21
C GLY A 45 -7.91 -7.44 -7.06
N HIS A 46 -6.62 -7.27 -7.16
CA HIS A 46 -5.68 -7.56 -6.07
C HIS A 46 -4.48 -6.62 -6.16
N VAL A 47 -3.86 -6.38 -5.01
CA VAL A 47 -2.73 -5.46 -4.89
C VAL A 47 -1.68 -6.11 -3.99
N THR A 48 -0.44 -6.22 -4.48
CA THR A 48 0.67 -6.66 -3.62
C THR A 48 0.97 -5.58 -2.59
N TRP A 49 1.48 -5.98 -1.42
CA TRP A 49 1.65 -5.06 -0.28
C TRP A 49 2.59 -3.89 -0.58
N ASP A 50 3.57 -4.08 -1.45
CA ASP A 50 4.48 -3.01 -1.88
C ASP A 50 3.80 -1.89 -2.67
N ARG A 51 2.60 -2.15 -3.19
CA ARG A 51 1.81 -1.17 -3.94
C ARG A 51 0.75 -0.46 -3.10
N VAL A 52 0.53 -0.88 -1.87
CA VAL A 52 -0.35 -0.20 -0.94
C VAL A 52 0.42 0.95 -0.31
N LEU A 53 0.13 2.17 -0.75
CA LEU A 53 0.84 3.37 -0.30
C LEU A 53 0.31 3.87 1.05
N ARG A 54 -0.99 3.74 1.27
CA ARG A 54 -1.65 4.19 2.48
C ARG A 54 -2.94 3.41 2.70
N ALA A 55 -3.24 3.15 3.95
CA ALA A 55 -4.52 2.59 4.36
C ALA A 55 -4.99 3.30 5.63
N SER A 56 -6.23 3.75 5.65
CA SER A 56 -6.83 4.35 6.83
C SER A 56 -8.25 3.82 7.03
N TRP A 57 -8.64 3.68 8.29
CA TRP A 57 -9.89 3.05 8.68
C TRP A 57 -10.87 4.07 9.26
N GLU A 58 -12.08 4.05 8.74
CA GLU A 58 -13.24 4.71 9.31
C GLU A 58 -14.19 3.64 9.87
N ALA A 59 -15.24 4.04 10.58
CA ALA A 59 -16.16 3.09 11.18
C ALA A 59 -16.77 2.11 10.16
N ALA A 60 -17.12 2.59 8.98
CA ALA A 60 -17.79 1.80 7.96
C ALA A 60 -17.03 1.74 6.63
N ALA A 61 -15.78 2.15 6.60
CA ALA A 61 -14.99 2.15 5.36
C ALA A 61 -13.50 1.98 5.61
N LEU A 62 -12.85 1.34 4.66
CA LEU A 62 -11.41 1.34 4.51
C LEU A 62 -11.05 2.22 3.32
N LEU A 63 -10.17 3.19 3.55
CA LEU A 63 -9.63 4.05 2.49
C LEU A 63 -8.24 3.54 2.16
N VAL A 64 -8.05 3.09 0.92
CA VAL A 64 -6.76 2.55 0.46
C VAL A 64 -6.27 3.36 -0.72
N THR A 65 -5.03 3.81 -0.63
CA THR A 65 -4.33 4.43 -1.76
C THR A 65 -3.35 3.42 -2.32
N VAL A 66 -3.50 3.08 -3.58
CA VAL A 66 -2.67 2.08 -4.24
C VAL A 66 -1.90 2.70 -5.40
N GLN A 67 -0.69 2.23 -5.62
CA GLN A 67 0.12 2.68 -6.75
C GLN A 67 -0.41 2.10 -8.04
N ASP A 68 -0.61 2.97 -9.04
CA ASP A 68 -1.03 2.51 -10.36
C ASP A 68 0.08 1.68 -11.01
N PRO A 69 -0.23 0.48 -11.52
CA PRO A 69 0.76 -0.35 -12.21
C PRO A 69 1.43 0.33 -13.38
N GLY A 70 0.74 1.26 -14.06
CA GLY A 70 1.28 2.02 -15.17
C GLY A 70 2.14 3.22 -14.78
N GLY A 71 2.35 3.46 -13.49
CA GLY A 71 3.14 4.59 -12.99
C GLY A 71 2.40 5.92 -13.04
N GLY A 72 1.09 5.91 -13.22
CA GLY A 72 0.26 7.10 -13.21
C GLY A 72 -0.09 7.58 -11.82
N ARG A 73 -1.13 8.41 -11.73
CA ARG A 73 -1.63 8.91 -10.46
C ARG A 73 -2.10 7.74 -9.58
N PRO A 74 -1.77 7.73 -8.27
CA PRO A 74 -2.27 6.70 -7.36
C PRO A 74 -3.78 6.62 -7.37
N LEU A 75 -4.29 5.39 -7.22
CA LEU A 75 -5.73 5.15 -7.13
C LEU A 75 -6.17 5.24 -5.67
N GLU A 76 -7.25 5.98 -5.42
CA GLU A 76 -7.87 6.05 -4.11
C GLU A 76 -9.15 5.20 -4.13
N LEU A 77 -9.18 4.18 -3.27
CA LEU A 77 -10.31 3.28 -3.15
C LEU A 77 -10.99 3.48 -1.80
N ARG A 78 -12.31 3.57 -1.81
CA ARG A 78 -13.12 3.59 -0.61
C ARG A 78 -13.93 2.28 -0.57
N LEU A 79 -13.62 1.43 0.40
CA LEU A 79 -14.21 0.10 0.50
C LEU A 79 -15.15 0.06 1.70
N PRO A 80 -16.44 -0.28 1.51
CA PRO A 80 -17.37 -0.41 2.63
C PRO A 80 -17.03 -1.67 3.44
N VAL A 81 -16.89 -1.50 4.75
CA VAL A 81 -16.58 -2.59 5.67
C VAL A 81 -17.51 -2.54 6.88
N PRO A 82 -17.71 -3.68 7.58
CA PRO A 82 -18.47 -3.67 8.83
C PRO A 82 -17.78 -2.81 9.88
N ALA A 83 -18.52 -2.36 10.89
CA ALA A 83 -17.97 -1.58 11.99
C ALA A 83 -16.93 -2.38 12.79
N ASP A 84 -17.10 -3.67 12.93
CA ASP A 84 -16.10 -4.57 13.53
C ASP A 84 -15.10 -4.97 12.44
N HIS A 85 -13.89 -4.42 12.52
CA HIS A 85 -12.83 -4.67 11.55
C HIS A 85 -12.00 -5.93 11.87
N GLY A 86 -12.25 -6.59 13.00
CA GLY A 86 -11.48 -7.76 13.43
C GLY A 86 -9.98 -7.48 13.50
N SER A 87 -9.19 -8.41 13.03
CA SER A 87 -7.72 -8.28 12.99
C SER A 87 -7.20 -7.66 11.69
N LEU A 88 -8.07 -7.35 10.73
CA LEU A 88 -7.64 -6.88 9.42
C LEU A 88 -6.81 -5.58 9.47
N PRO A 89 -7.14 -4.57 10.29
CA PRO A 89 -6.31 -3.37 10.38
C PRO A 89 -4.87 -3.64 10.80
N GLU A 90 -4.68 -4.51 11.78
CA GLU A 90 -3.34 -4.87 12.25
C GLU A 90 -2.55 -5.62 11.18
N VAL A 91 -3.20 -6.56 10.50
CA VAL A 91 -2.59 -7.33 9.41
C VAL A 91 -2.19 -6.43 8.26
N VAL A 92 -3.07 -5.54 7.82
CA VAL A 92 -2.76 -4.59 6.74
C VAL A 92 -1.56 -3.72 7.13
N ARG A 93 -1.58 -3.15 8.32
CA ARG A 93 -0.49 -2.31 8.82
C ARG A 93 0.83 -3.07 8.86
N GLU A 94 0.82 -4.28 9.38
CA GLU A 94 2.01 -5.13 9.48
C GLU A 94 2.57 -5.47 8.09
N ARG A 95 1.71 -5.87 7.16
CA ARG A 95 2.14 -6.24 5.81
C ARG A 95 2.66 -5.05 5.02
N VAL A 96 1.99 -3.91 5.10
CA VAL A 96 2.45 -2.68 4.44
C VAL A 96 3.81 -2.25 5.01
N THR A 97 3.94 -2.23 6.34
CA THR A 97 5.21 -1.88 6.99
C THR A 97 6.33 -2.85 6.64
N ALA A 98 6.04 -4.15 6.61
CA ALA A 98 7.03 -5.18 6.27
C ALA A 98 7.52 -5.07 4.82
N SER A 99 6.79 -4.44 3.93
CA SER A 99 7.21 -4.22 2.55
C SER A 99 8.26 -3.11 2.43
N ILE A 100 8.36 -2.23 3.43
CA ILE A 100 9.29 -1.09 3.40
C ILE A 100 10.69 -1.56 3.75
N VAL A 101 11.64 -1.32 2.84
CA VAL A 101 13.06 -1.67 3.02
C VAL A 101 13.88 -0.45 3.42
N VAL A 102 13.60 0.69 2.80
CA VAL A 102 14.27 1.97 3.05
C VAL A 102 13.22 3.06 3.17
N GLN A 103 13.40 3.95 4.14
CA GLN A 103 12.55 5.12 4.30
C GLN A 103 13.40 6.28 4.77
N ARG A 104 13.34 7.42 4.05
CA ARG A 104 14.10 8.61 4.41
C ARG A 104 13.32 9.87 4.07
N HIS A 105 13.22 10.79 5.03
CA HIS A 105 12.68 12.10 4.79
C HIS A 105 13.77 13.04 4.30
N VAL A 106 13.48 13.82 3.24
CA VAL A 106 14.37 14.86 2.73
C VAL A 106 13.65 16.20 2.73
N GLU A 107 14.34 17.25 3.12
CA GLU A 107 13.79 18.59 3.11
C GLU A 107 13.89 19.18 1.70
N LEU A 108 12.79 19.73 1.19
CA LEU A 108 12.72 20.31 -0.15
C LEU A 108 12.36 21.79 -0.13
N HIS A 109 11.60 22.22 0.90
CA HIS A 109 11.18 23.60 1.08
C HIS A 109 11.05 23.89 2.57
N GLY A 110 12.03 24.54 3.15
CA GLY A 110 12.11 24.68 4.60
C GLY A 110 12.21 23.31 5.26
N GLU A 111 11.40 23.07 6.28
CA GLU A 111 11.32 21.77 6.95
C GLU A 111 10.41 20.78 6.22
N GLN A 112 9.59 21.26 5.30
CA GLN A 112 8.71 20.41 4.52
C GLN A 112 9.49 19.78 3.34
N GLY A 113 9.14 18.56 3.04
CA GLY A 113 9.81 17.85 1.96
C GLY A 113 9.06 16.63 1.51
N ALA A 114 9.77 15.52 1.37
CA ALA A 114 9.20 14.28 0.92
C ALA A 114 9.84 13.10 1.62
N ARG A 115 9.08 12.02 1.72
CA ARG A 115 9.58 10.71 2.12
C ARG A 115 9.96 9.92 0.89
N LEU A 116 11.19 9.46 0.87
CA LEU A 116 11.68 8.54 -0.16
C LEU A 116 11.53 7.14 0.41
N VAL A 117 10.78 6.30 -0.27
CA VAL A 117 10.44 4.97 0.23
C VAL A 117 10.80 3.92 -0.81
N ALA A 118 11.56 2.91 -0.41
CA ALA A 118 11.78 1.72 -1.21
C ALA A 118 11.02 0.56 -0.61
N ARG A 119 10.24 -0.12 -1.42
CA ARG A 119 9.46 -1.28 -1.03
C ARG A 119 9.86 -2.49 -1.84
N ARG A 120 9.86 -3.64 -1.19
CA ARG A 120 10.15 -4.92 -1.85
C ARG A 120 8.85 -5.58 -2.24
N THR A 121 8.75 -6.00 -3.49
CA THR A 121 7.65 -6.84 -3.96
C THR A 121 7.77 -8.21 -3.28
N PRO A 122 6.69 -8.71 -2.63
CA PRO A 122 6.73 -10.02 -1.97
C PRO A 122 7.19 -11.13 -2.91
N GLY A 123 8.14 -11.95 -2.45
CA GLY A 123 8.70 -13.04 -3.26
C GLY A 123 9.73 -12.62 -4.28
N SER A 124 10.13 -11.35 -4.31
CA SER A 124 11.11 -10.80 -5.26
C SER A 124 12.21 -10.05 -4.52
N THR A 125 13.33 -9.83 -5.20
CA THR A 125 14.40 -8.94 -4.73
C THR A 125 14.27 -7.53 -5.29
N ASP A 126 13.30 -7.31 -6.18
CA ASP A 126 13.09 -6.01 -6.81
C ASP A 126 12.61 -4.97 -5.80
N LEU A 127 13.14 -3.77 -5.91
CA LEU A 127 12.74 -2.63 -5.09
C LEU A 127 11.92 -1.66 -5.93
N ARG A 128 10.82 -1.22 -5.35
CA ARG A 128 9.96 -0.18 -5.94
C ARG A 128 10.14 1.10 -5.14
N TRP A 129 10.61 2.13 -5.81
CA TRP A 129 10.84 3.43 -5.21
C TRP A 129 9.63 4.34 -5.39
N SER A 130 9.30 5.09 -4.36
CA SER A 130 8.24 6.10 -4.40
C SER A 130 8.64 7.33 -3.62
N VAL A 131 8.00 8.46 -3.98
CA VAL A 131 8.18 9.76 -3.32
C VAL A 131 6.82 10.17 -2.77
N VAL A 132 6.74 10.43 -1.48
CA VAL A 132 5.52 10.89 -0.81
C VAL A 132 5.77 12.28 -0.27
N PHE A 133 5.14 13.30 -0.88
CA PHE A 133 5.30 14.69 -0.45
C PHE A 133 4.57 14.94 0.85
N ASP A 134 5.16 15.81 1.69
CA ASP A 134 4.53 16.24 2.93
C ASP A 134 3.22 16.98 2.65
N PRO A 135 2.25 16.93 3.57
CA PRO A 135 1.02 17.73 3.44
C PRO A 135 1.34 19.21 3.25
N GLY A 136 0.63 19.85 2.33
CA GLY A 136 0.83 21.27 2.02
C GLY A 136 1.76 21.52 0.83
N LEU A 137 2.53 20.53 0.38
CA LEU A 137 3.32 20.64 -0.84
C LEU A 137 2.53 20.09 -2.03
N ASP A 138 2.66 20.75 -3.18
CA ASP A 138 2.01 20.32 -4.42
C ASP A 138 2.90 19.29 -5.13
N PRO A 139 2.46 18.01 -5.22
CA PRO A 139 3.25 16.97 -5.89
C PRO A 139 3.47 17.23 -7.38
N SER A 140 2.66 18.09 -7.99
CA SER A 140 2.78 18.44 -9.41
C SER A 140 3.69 19.63 -9.67
N ASP A 141 4.20 20.30 -8.62
CA ASP A 141 5.14 21.42 -8.77
C ASP A 141 6.45 20.92 -9.40
N PRO A 142 6.83 21.41 -10.61
CA PRO A 142 8.01 20.92 -11.30
C PRO A 142 9.31 21.12 -10.53
N VAL A 143 9.43 22.20 -9.75
CA VAL A 143 10.64 22.48 -8.96
C VAL A 143 10.77 21.49 -7.82
N LEU A 144 9.69 21.25 -7.09
CA LEU A 144 9.68 20.28 -5.99
C LEU A 144 9.91 18.87 -6.53
N ARG A 145 9.31 18.54 -7.65
CA ARG A 145 9.48 17.22 -8.28
C ARG A 145 10.92 16.99 -8.70
N ALA A 146 11.55 17.98 -9.32
CA ALA A 146 12.94 17.88 -9.73
C ALA A 146 13.89 17.69 -8.53
N ARG A 147 13.63 18.42 -7.44
CA ARG A 147 14.41 18.27 -6.21
C ARG A 147 14.23 16.90 -5.58
N ALA A 148 13.00 16.39 -5.57
CA ALA A 148 12.72 15.06 -5.05
C ALA A 148 13.40 13.98 -5.88
N ASP A 149 13.35 14.07 -7.20
CA ASP A 149 13.98 13.12 -8.11
C ASP A 149 15.50 13.13 -7.96
N GLU A 150 16.11 14.30 -7.76
CA GLU A 150 17.55 14.44 -7.50
C GLU A 150 17.92 13.78 -6.17
N ALA A 151 17.15 14.01 -5.12
CA ALA A 151 17.38 13.39 -3.81
C ALA A 151 17.23 11.87 -3.89
N LEU A 152 16.27 11.39 -4.66
CA LEU A 152 16.04 9.97 -4.88
C LEU A 152 17.24 9.34 -5.60
N ALA A 153 17.75 9.97 -6.64
CA ALA A 153 18.91 9.49 -7.38
C ALA A 153 20.15 9.42 -6.47
N ALA A 154 20.34 10.44 -5.64
CA ALA A 154 21.46 10.48 -4.69
C ALA A 154 21.37 9.35 -3.66
N LEU A 155 20.16 9.09 -3.13
CA LEU A 155 19.95 8.01 -2.16
C LEU A 155 20.21 6.64 -2.79
N ARG A 156 19.67 6.41 -3.98
CA ARG A 156 19.88 5.16 -4.71
C ARG A 156 21.36 4.93 -4.99
N GLY A 157 22.07 5.97 -5.41
CA GLY A 157 23.51 5.91 -5.65
C GLY A 157 24.31 5.55 -4.40
N SER A 158 23.93 6.11 -3.24
CA SER A 158 24.59 5.81 -1.96
C SER A 158 24.38 4.37 -1.50
N LEU A 159 23.27 3.76 -1.92
CA LEU A 159 22.92 2.37 -1.58
C LEU A 159 23.40 1.35 -2.61
N GLY A 160 23.91 1.80 -3.74
CA GLY A 160 24.36 0.92 -4.81
C GLY A 160 23.25 0.27 -5.62
N VAL A 161 22.09 0.89 -5.67
CA VAL A 161 20.90 0.34 -6.36
C VAL A 161 20.33 1.31 -7.38
#